data_8734b53d2f3088ab458344378b57ab0d
#
_entry.id   8734b53d2f3088ab458344378b57ab0d
#
_cell.length_a   1.000
_cell.length_b   1.000
_cell.length_c   1.000
_cell.angle_alpha   90.00
_cell.angle_beta   90.00
_cell.angle_gamma   90.00
#
_symmetry.space_group_name_H-M   'P 1'
#
loop_
_entity.id
_entity.type
_entity.pdbx_description
1 polymer ?
#
loop_
_entity_poly.entity_id
_entity_poly.type
_entity_poly.pdbx_seq_one_letter_code
_entity_poly.pdbx_strand_id
1 'polypeptide(L)'
;MTTSPRRRASLTRQAAVAAIAGLALAGCAGDPAPSTAPAVPMTAAPAAPSAETIQWTDSVCGALVPVAEGLADPPEFDITAPDAARTAYLSYLAQAQAAADRALESVAAAGAPPVDNGGEIAAEVKEDITELRDDLADARTQLEQTRGDDPAAIGRSVVAAGNLIGALGNHAQTLSALDGEPRLDAAFSQAAACEQLRDVETPWR
;
A
#
# COMPACT_ATOMS: atom_id res chain seq x y z
N MET A 1 -16.65 27.15 -18.86
CA MET A 1 -17.68 26.27 -18.24
C MET A 1 -17.92 25.10 -19.18
N THR A 2 -17.21 23.99 -19.02
CA THR A 2 -17.42 22.77 -19.82
C THR A 2 -17.11 21.57 -18.91
N THR A 3 -18.17 21.00 -18.37
CA THR A 3 -18.18 19.84 -17.48
C THR A 3 -18.04 18.59 -18.33
N SER A 4 -16.96 17.83 -18.17
CA SER A 4 -16.75 16.52 -18.82
C SER A 4 -17.11 15.41 -17.83
N PRO A 5 -18.07 14.53 -18.14
CA PRO A 5 -18.39 13.40 -17.26
C PRO A 5 -17.45 12.23 -17.52
N ARG A 6 -16.62 11.88 -16.52
CA ARG A 6 -15.84 10.63 -16.52
C ARG A 6 -16.79 9.43 -16.38
N ARG A 7 -16.88 8.63 -17.44
CA ARG A 7 -17.57 7.33 -17.45
C ARG A 7 -16.78 6.31 -16.62
N ARG A 8 -17.37 5.87 -15.51
CA ARG A 8 -16.90 4.69 -14.77
C ARG A 8 -17.34 3.45 -15.55
N ALA A 9 -16.39 2.68 -16.05
CA ALA A 9 -16.63 1.37 -16.62
C ALA A 9 -16.65 0.32 -15.50
N SER A 10 -17.84 -0.16 -15.16
CA SER A 10 -18.02 -1.30 -14.26
C SER A 10 -17.76 -2.59 -15.04
N LEU A 11 -16.66 -3.28 -14.75
CA LEU A 11 -16.39 -4.62 -15.23
C LEU A 11 -17.03 -5.65 -14.29
N THR A 12 -18.21 -6.12 -14.66
CA THR A 12 -18.89 -7.27 -14.04
C THR A 12 -18.16 -8.56 -14.44
N ARG A 13 -17.43 -9.17 -13.53
CA ARG A 13 -16.90 -10.54 -13.70
C ARG A 13 -18.04 -11.53 -13.41
N GLN A 14 -18.54 -12.16 -14.46
CA GLN A 14 -19.43 -13.31 -14.35
C GLN A 14 -18.62 -14.58 -14.05
N ALA A 15 -18.90 -15.19 -12.90
CA ALA A 15 -18.41 -16.52 -12.56
C ALA A 15 -19.28 -17.57 -13.24
N ALA A 16 -18.70 -18.34 -14.15
CA ALA A 16 -19.31 -19.52 -14.74
C ALA A 16 -18.98 -20.75 -13.89
N VAL A 17 -19.98 -21.28 -13.20
CA VAL A 17 -19.90 -22.56 -12.50
C VAL A 17 -20.34 -23.63 -13.52
N ALA A 18 -19.42 -24.51 -13.92
CA ALA A 18 -19.74 -25.71 -14.70
C ALA A 18 -19.76 -26.93 -13.78
N ALA A 19 -20.95 -27.43 -13.50
CA ALA A 19 -21.17 -28.73 -12.86
C ALA A 19 -21.10 -29.80 -13.93
N ILE A 20 -20.24 -30.80 -13.78
CA ILE A 20 -20.25 -32.01 -14.58
C ILE A 20 -20.47 -33.20 -13.64
N ALA A 21 -21.70 -33.71 -13.64
CA ALA A 21 -22.05 -35.02 -13.14
C ALA A 21 -21.97 -36.03 -14.31
N GLY A 22 -21.24 -37.10 -14.15
CA GLY A 22 -21.16 -38.18 -15.11
C GLY A 22 -20.82 -39.50 -14.45
N LEU A 23 -21.88 -40.28 -14.08
CA LEU A 23 -21.77 -41.70 -13.77
C LEU A 23 -21.65 -42.47 -15.09
N ALA A 24 -20.74 -43.41 -15.18
CA ALA A 24 -20.86 -44.59 -16.02
C ALA A 24 -20.05 -45.74 -15.43
N LEU A 25 -20.81 -46.71 -14.92
CA LEU A 25 -20.37 -48.10 -14.71
C LEU A 25 -20.40 -48.83 -16.04
N ALA A 26 -19.37 -49.56 -16.38
CA ALA A 26 -19.49 -50.89 -17.02
C ALA A 26 -18.07 -51.46 -17.19
N GLY A 27 -17.89 -52.69 -16.71
CA GLY A 27 -16.67 -53.44 -16.79
C GLY A 27 -16.38 -54.00 -18.16
N CYS A 28 -15.12 -54.43 -18.30
CA CYS A 28 -14.71 -55.69 -18.93
C CYS A 28 -13.20 -55.81 -18.83
N ALA A 29 -12.78 -57.00 -18.52
CA ALA A 29 -11.39 -57.43 -18.46
C ALA A 29 -10.68 -57.24 -19.80
N GLY A 30 -9.55 -56.56 -19.78
CA GLY A 30 -8.66 -56.40 -20.91
C GLY A 30 -7.26 -56.02 -20.37
N ASP A 31 -6.21 -56.65 -20.92
CA ASP A 31 -4.80 -56.56 -20.57
C ASP A 31 -4.33 -55.15 -20.18
N PRO A 32 -3.38 -55.05 -19.24
CA PRO A 32 -2.79 -53.74 -18.85
C PRO A 32 -1.84 -53.27 -19.95
N ALA A 33 -2.33 -52.52 -20.89
CA ALA A 33 -1.51 -51.67 -21.71
C ALA A 33 -0.89 -50.58 -20.80
N PRO A 34 0.39 -50.19 -20.98
CA PRO A 34 0.97 -49.13 -20.19
C PRO A 34 0.20 -47.83 -20.47
N SER A 35 -0.59 -47.45 -19.47
CA SER A 35 -1.33 -46.19 -19.47
C SER A 35 -0.35 -45.03 -19.35
N THR A 36 0.02 -44.47 -20.49
CA THR A 36 0.73 -43.19 -20.52
C THR A 36 -0.28 -42.12 -20.10
N ALA A 37 -0.46 -41.98 -18.80
CA ALA A 37 -1.19 -40.82 -18.27
C ALA A 37 -0.48 -39.57 -18.79
N PRO A 38 -1.22 -38.61 -19.37
CA PRO A 38 -0.64 -37.34 -19.77
C PRO A 38 -0.03 -36.71 -18.49
N ALA A 39 1.28 -36.44 -18.54
CA ALA A 39 1.95 -35.70 -17.48
C ALA A 39 1.26 -34.35 -17.34
N VAL A 40 0.51 -34.17 -16.26
CA VAL A 40 -0.05 -32.87 -15.90
C VAL A 40 1.17 -31.95 -15.70
N PRO A 41 1.28 -30.83 -16.44
CA PRO A 41 2.39 -29.91 -16.21
C PRO A 41 2.31 -29.46 -14.75
N MET A 42 3.25 -29.90 -13.94
CA MET A 42 3.42 -29.38 -12.58
C MET A 42 3.81 -27.92 -12.76
N THR A 43 2.90 -27.01 -12.45
CA THR A 43 3.24 -25.60 -12.32
C THR A 43 4.37 -25.50 -11.33
N ALA A 44 5.55 -25.07 -11.79
CA ALA A 44 6.70 -24.89 -10.90
C ALA A 44 6.28 -23.98 -9.73
N ALA A 45 6.56 -24.40 -8.51
CA ALA A 45 6.36 -23.56 -7.36
C ALA A 45 7.15 -22.25 -7.56
N PRO A 46 6.60 -21.09 -7.14
CA PRO A 46 7.33 -19.83 -7.22
C PRO A 46 8.72 -20.00 -6.60
N ALA A 47 9.73 -19.47 -7.26
CA ALA A 47 11.09 -19.53 -6.74
C ALA A 47 11.15 -18.77 -5.40
N ALA A 48 11.80 -19.35 -4.40
CA ALA A 48 12.02 -18.66 -3.12
C ALA A 48 12.78 -17.35 -3.36
N PRO A 49 12.49 -16.28 -2.60
CA PRO A 49 13.19 -15.01 -2.72
C PRO A 49 14.68 -15.19 -2.39
N SER A 50 15.55 -14.47 -3.08
CA SER A 50 16.97 -14.43 -2.74
C SER A 50 17.20 -13.62 -1.45
N ALA A 51 18.35 -13.82 -0.80
CA ALA A 51 18.73 -13.01 0.36
C ALA A 51 18.80 -11.50 0.01
N GLU A 52 19.23 -11.17 -1.22
CA GLU A 52 19.27 -9.78 -1.70
C GLU A 52 17.87 -9.20 -1.90
N THR A 53 16.90 -10.00 -2.37
CA THR A 53 15.51 -9.59 -2.49
C THR A 53 14.92 -9.31 -1.11
N ILE A 54 15.16 -10.18 -0.12
CA ILE A 54 14.70 -9.98 1.26
C ILE A 54 15.33 -8.73 1.85
N GLN A 55 16.64 -8.52 1.66
CA GLN A 55 17.33 -7.32 2.17
C GLN A 55 16.79 -6.03 1.56
N TRP A 56 16.53 -6.02 0.25
CA TRP A 56 15.94 -4.87 -0.42
C TRP A 56 14.55 -4.55 0.15
N THR A 57 13.70 -5.57 0.26
CA THR A 57 12.35 -5.45 0.82
C THR A 57 12.38 -4.96 2.27
N ASP A 58 13.28 -5.50 3.08
CA ASP A 58 13.50 -5.06 4.46
C ASP A 58 13.91 -3.58 4.54
N SER A 59 14.78 -3.14 3.64
CA SER A 59 15.21 -1.73 3.57
C SER A 59 14.07 -0.79 3.20
N VAL A 60 13.19 -1.19 2.26
CA VAL A 60 12.03 -0.39 1.84
C VAL A 60 11.00 -0.33 2.97
N CYS A 61 10.64 -1.47 3.57
CA CYS A 61 9.73 -1.49 4.71
C CYS A 61 10.29 -0.67 5.88
N GLY A 62 11.58 -0.81 6.19
CA GLY A 62 12.24 -0.05 7.26
C GLY A 62 12.23 1.47 7.03
N ALA A 63 12.29 1.89 5.76
CA ALA A 63 12.12 3.31 5.41
C ALA A 63 10.70 3.82 5.65
N LEU A 64 9.69 2.95 5.53
CA LEU A 64 8.28 3.31 5.68
C LEU A 64 7.77 3.22 7.13
N VAL A 65 8.41 2.44 8.01
CA VAL A 65 8.02 2.34 9.42
C VAL A 65 7.90 3.71 10.10
N PRO A 66 8.88 4.64 10.02
CA PRO A 66 8.74 5.96 10.64
C PRO A 66 7.62 6.82 10.03
N VAL A 67 7.26 6.59 8.77
CA VAL A 67 6.12 7.26 8.13
C VAL A 67 4.82 6.74 8.71
N ALA A 68 4.67 5.42 8.78
CA ALA A 68 3.48 4.77 9.33
C ALA A 68 3.29 5.10 10.82
N GLU A 69 4.35 5.03 11.63
CA GLU A 69 4.32 5.43 13.04
C GLU A 69 3.96 6.91 13.20
N GLY A 70 4.53 7.79 12.36
CA GLY A 70 4.21 9.22 12.36
C GLY A 70 2.75 9.51 11.99
N LEU A 71 2.09 8.65 11.23
CA LEU A 71 0.69 8.79 10.83
C LEU A 71 -0.29 8.07 11.80
N ALA A 72 0.21 7.17 12.64
CA ALA A 72 -0.63 6.33 13.50
C ALA A 72 -1.33 7.10 14.63
N ASP A 73 -0.74 8.21 15.09
CA ASP A 73 -1.22 8.94 16.28
C ASP A 73 -1.45 10.44 15.98
N PRO A 74 -2.51 10.78 15.24
CA PRO A 74 -2.85 12.16 14.94
C PRO A 74 -3.25 12.92 16.20
N PRO A 75 -2.98 14.24 16.27
CA PRO A 75 -3.37 15.07 17.40
C PRO A 75 -4.87 15.03 17.66
N GLU A 76 -5.27 15.02 18.93
CA GLU A 76 -6.68 15.16 19.29
C GLU A 76 -7.21 16.55 18.89
N PHE A 77 -8.44 16.57 18.38
CA PHE A 77 -9.11 17.81 17.99
C PHE A 77 -9.95 18.34 19.15
N ASP A 78 -9.45 19.39 19.81
CA ASP A 78 -10.22 20.14 20.82
C ASP A 78 -10.96 21.32 20.17
N ILE A 79 -12.27 21.19 20.05
CA ILE A 79 -13.14 22.23 19.48
C ILE A 79 -13.15 23.51 20.32
N THR A 80 -12.78 23.44 21.61
CA THR A 80 -12.71 24.60 22.51
C THR A 80 -11.41 25.39 22.39
N ALA A 81 -10.38 24.78 21.77
CA ALA A 81 -9.05 25.36 21.57
C ALA A 81 -8.58 25.19 20.10
N PRO A 82 -9.31 25.74 19.11
CA PRO A 82 -9.06 25.49 17.69
C PRO A 82 -7.67 25.94 17.22
N ASP A 83 -7.11 27.02 17.75
CA ASP A 83 -5.76 27.49 17.41
C ASP A 83 -4.67 26.53 17.92
N ALA A 84 -4.85 25.96 19.10
CA ALA A 84 -3.94 24.95 19.63
C ALA A 84 -3.99 23.67 18.79
N ALA A 85 -5.20 23.21 18.43
CA ALA A 85 -5.40 22.08 17.55
C ALA A 85 -4.73 22.32 16.18
N ARG A 86 -4.94 23.49 15.57
CA ARG A 86 -4.30 23.87 14.31
C ARG A 86 -2.78 23.80 14.40
N THR A 87 -2.19 24.35 15.46
CA THR A 87 -0.74 24.32 15.68
C THR A 87 -0.22 22.89 15.82
N ALA A 88 -0.91 22.03 16.56
CA ALA A 88 -0.57 20.63 16.73
C ALA A 88 -0.61 19.87 15.38
N TYR A 89 -1.67 20.06 14.57
CA TYR A 89 -1.78 19.45 13.26
C TYR A 89 -0.73 19.95 12.27
N LEU A 90 -0.37 21.24 12.28
CA LEU A 90 0.72 21.77 11.44
C LEU A 90 2.07 21.11 11.79
N SER A 91 2.35 20.94 13.09
CA SER A 91 3.55 20.24 13.54
C SER A 91 3.57 18.78 13.14
N TYR A 92 2.43 18.11 13.30
CA TYR A 92 2.23 16.71 12.93
C TYR A 92 2.48 16.49 11.43
N LEU A 93 1.82 17.27 10.57
CA LEU A 93 1.99 17.19 9.12
C LEU A 93 3.43 17.46 8.68
N ALA A 94 4.11 18.43 9.31
CA ALA A 94 5.51 18.71 9.04
C ALA A 94 6.43 17.52 9.39
N GLN A 95 6.17 16.83 10.49
CA GLN A 95 6.93 15.65 10.91
C GLN A 95 6.67 14.46 9.96
N ALA A 96 5.42 14.21 9.57
CA ALA A 96 5.05 13.17 8.62
C ALA A 96 5.70 13.43 7.25
N GLN A 97 5.67 14.66 6.75
CA GLN A 97 6.33 15.07 5.52
C GLN A 97 7.85 14.81 5.58
N ALA A 98 8.50 15.21 6.68
CA ALA A 98 9.94 14.96 6.86
C ALA A 98 10.28 13.46 6.96
N ALA A 99 9.35 12.61 7.46
CA ALA A 99 9.53 11.18 7.45
C ALA A 99 9.43 10.62 6.01
N ALA A 100 8.47 11.10 5.21
CA ALA A 100 8.34 10.72 3.80
C ALA A 100 9.57 11.14 2.97
N ASP A 101 10.14 12.33 3.21
CA ASP A 101 11.38 12.76 2.55
C ASP A 101 12.55 11.80 2.86
N ARG A 102 12.72 11.40 4.13
CA ARG A 102 13.74 10.41 4.52
C ARG A 102 13.49 9.02 3.91
N ALA A 103 12.22 8.63 3.79
CA ALA A 103 11.87 7.38 3.13
C ALA A 103 12.27 7.40 1.65
N LEU A 104 12.02 8.50 0.93
CA LEU A 104 12.46 8.69 -0.46
C LEU A 104 13.98 8.56 -0.62
N GLU A 105 14.76 9.20 0.28
CA GLU A 105 16.22 9.08 0.29
C GLU A 105 16.67 7.63 0.51
N SER A 106 16.05 6.93 1.46
CA SER A 106 16.38 5.55 1.79
C SER A 106 16.05 4.58 0.67
N VAL A 107 14.87 4.72 0.04
CA VAL A 107 14.46 3.92 -1.12
C VAL A 107 15.35 4.22 -2.33
N ALA A 108 15.77 5.48 -2.52
CA ALA A 108 16.72 5.82 -3.57
C ALA A 108 18.08 5.17 -3.35
N ALA A 109 18.54 5.09 -2.09
CA ALA A 109 19.80 4.43 -1.74
C ALA A 109 19.73 2.89 -1.88
N ALA A 110 18.57 2.28 -1.62
CA ALA A 110 18.36 0.84 -1.82
C ALA A 110 18.43 0.42 -3.30
N GLY A 111 18.15 1.34 -4.23
CA GLY A 111 18.18 1.06 -5.67
C GLY A 111 17.04 0.16 -6.12
N ALA A 112 17.25 -0.59 -7.21
CA ALA A 112 16.27 -1.50 -7.76
C ALA A 112 16.34 -2.89 -7.07
N PRO A 113 15.20 -3.57 -6.81
CA PRO A 113 15.20 -4.95 -6.33
C PRO A 113 15.80 -5.90 -7.39
N PRO A 114 16.45 -6.99 -6.98
CA PRO A 114 17.06 -7.97 -7.89
C PRO A 114 15.99 -8.95 -8.43
N VAL A 115 14.98 -8.42 -9.08
CA VAL A 115 13.89 -9.13 -9.74
C VAL A 115 13.71 -8.61 -11.17
N ASP A 116 12.95 -9.36 -11.98
CA ASP A 116 12.57 -8.87 -13.29
C ASP A 116 11.74 -7.58 -13.12
N ASN A 117 11.95 -6.58 -13.99
CA ASN A 117 11.32 -5.27 -13.88
C ASN A 117 11.64 -4.48 -12.58
N GLY A 118 12.71 -4.85 -11.84
CA GLY A 118 13.06 -4.19 -10.58
C GLY A 118 13.22 -2.67 -10.68
N GLY A 119 13.68 -2.17 -11.83
CA GLY A 119 13.76 -0.72 -12.08
C GLY A 119 12.40 -0.02 -12.12
N GLU A 120 11.39 -0.66 -12.71
CA GLU A 120 10.02 -0.15 -12.77
C GLU A 120 9.39 -0.18 -11.38
N ILE A 121 9.55 -1.28 -10.64
CA ILE A 121 9.08 -1.42 -9.25
C ILE A 121 9.69 -0.35 -8.35
N ALA A 122 11.00 -0.11 -8.43
CA ALA A 122 11.64 0.94 -7.63
C ALA A 122 11.17 2.35 -8.01
N ALA A 123 10.81 2.59 -9.27
CA ALA A 123 10.25 3.86 -9.71
C ALA A 123 8.84 4.07 -9.17
N GLU A 124 8.00 3.04 -9.22
CA GLU A 124 6.62 3.06 -8.70
C GLU A 124 6.60 3.28 -7.18
N VAL A 125 7.43 2.56 -6.40
CA VAL A 125 7.57 2.79 -4.95
C VAL A 125 7.95 4.25 -4.64
N LYS A 126 8.85 4.85 -5.43
CA LYS A 126 9.22 6.26 -5.24
C LYS A 126 8.09 7.21 -5.61
N GLU A 127 7.31 6.88 -6.64
CA GLU A 127 6.14 7.66 -7.05
C GLU A 127 5.09 7.66 -5.94
N ASP A 128 4.74 6.49 -5.38
CA ASP A 128 3.78 6.35 -4.28
C ASP A 128 4.20 7.18 -3.05
N ILE A 129 5.48 7.14 -2.66
CA ILE A 129 5.97 7.91 -1.51
C ILE A 129 6.01 9.42 -1.84
N THR A 130 6.29 9.79 -3.09
CA THR A 130 6.28 11.18 -3.53
C THR A 130 4.86 11.75 -3.50
N GLU A 131 3.87 11.00 -3.97
CA GLU A 131 2.47 11.37 -3.89
C GLU A 131 2.02 11.56 -2.43
N LEU A 132 2.36 10.62 -1.55
CA LEU A 132 2.08 10.74 -0.11
C LEU A 132 2.69 12.03 0.48
N ARG A 133 3.95 12.32 0.18
CA ARG A 133 4.64 13.53 0.65
C ARG A 133 3.94 14.80 0.15
N ASP A 134 3.55 14.84 -1.12
CA ASP A 134 2.91 16.00 -1.74
C ASP A 134 1.51 16.22 -1.16
N ASP A 135 0.75 15.16 -0.92
CA ASP A 135 -0.55 15.23 -0.24
C ASP A 135 -0.44 15.78 1.19
N LEU A 136 0.60 15.37 1.93
CA LEU A 136 0.90 15.92 3.26
C LEU A 136 1.26 17.42 3.19
N ALA A 137 2.03 17.83 2.18
CA ALA A 137 2.38 19.23 1.94
C ALA A 137 1.15 20.07 1.59
N ASP A 138 0.26 19.55 0.77
CA ASP A 138 -0.99 20.20 0.38
C ASP A 138 -1.93 20.35 1.58
N ALA A 139 -2.09 19.31 2.39
CA ALA A 139 -2.87 19.36 3.62
C ALA A 139 -2.35 20.44 4.58
N ARG A 140 -1.03 20.50 4.75
CA ARG A 140 -0.36 21.50 5.56
C ARG A 140 -0.62 22.92 5.02
N THR A 141 -0.45 23.13 3.71
CA THR A 141 -0.68 24.42 3.05
C THR A 141 -2.11 24.90 3.21
N GLN A 142 -3.09 24.01 3.05
CA GLN A 142 -4.51 24.33 3.27
C GLN A 142 -4.77 24.77 4.72
N LEU A 143 -4.16 24.08 5.69
CA LEU A 143 -4.30 24.43 7.09
C LEU A 143 -3.59 25.75 7.45
N GLU A 144 -2.44 26.05 6.84
CA GLU A 144 -1.71 27.32 6.99
C GLU A 144 -2.51 28.51 6.45
N GLN A 145 -3.24 28.34 5.33
CA GLN A 145 -4.05 29.37 4.70
C GLN A 145 -5.35 29.67 5.45
N THR A 146 -5.75 28.80 6.39
CA THR A 146 -6.96 29.04 7.19
C THR A 146 -6.71 30.20 8.15
N ARG A 147 -7.58 31.22 8.08
CA ARG A 147 -7.45 32.42 8.91
C ARG A 147 -7.75 32.11 10.37
N GLY A 148 -6.89 32.61 11.27
CA GLY A 148 -6.97 32.38 12.70
C GLY A 148 -8.08 33.14 13.42
N ASP A 149 -8.83 34.00 12.73
CA ASP A 149 -9.94 34.80 13.29
C ASP A 149 -11.32 34.13 13.15
N ASP A 150 -11.42 32.99 12.47
CA ASP A 150 -12.65 32.19 12.35
C ASP A 150 -12.44 30.77 12.95
N PRO A 151 -12.83 30.53 14.21
CA PRO A 151 -12.71 29.24 14.85
C PRO A 151 -13.44 28.12 14.12
N ALA A 152 -14.56 28.42 13.46
CA ALA A 152 -15.31 27.42 12.70
C ALA A 152 -14.58 27.04 11.40
N ALA A 153 -13.88 27.99 10.76
CA ALA A 153 -13.04 27.69 9.60
C ALA A 153 -11.85 26.83 9.99
N ILE A 154 -11.18 27.15 11.12
CA ILE A 154 -10.09 26.34 11.66
C ILE A 154 -10.59 24.92 11.94
N GLY A 155 -11.71 24.76 12.64
CA GLY A 155 -12.29 23.45 12.94
C GLY A 155 -12.55 22.62 11.68
N ARG A 156 -13.14 23.21 10.65
CA ARG A 156 -13.37 22.51 9.37
C ARG A 156 -12.06 22.10 8.68
N SER A 157 -11.05 22.93 8.70
CA SER A 157 -9.74 22.62 8.07
C SER A 157 -9.00 21.52 8.81
N VAL A 158 -9.05 21.49 10.15
CA VAL A 158 -8.47 20.43 10.97
C VAL A 158 -9.18 19.09 10.71
N VAL A 159 -10.52 19.09 10.65
CA VAL A 159 -11.29 17.89 10.30
C VAL A 159 -10.96 17.40 8.88
N ALA A 160 -10.81 18.32 7.93
CA ALA A 160 -10.42 17.96 6.56
C ALA A 160 -9.01 17.35 6.50
N ALA A 161 -8.06 17.92 7.22
CA ALA A 161 -6.72 17.39 7.35
C ALA A 161 -6.72 15.99 8.02
N GLY A 162 -7.49 15.81 9.09
CA GLY A 162 -7.66 14.52 9.76
C GLY A 162 -8.23 13.44 8.83
N ASN A 163 -9.24 13.78 8.02
CA ASN A 163 -9.81 12.85 7.04
C ASN A 163 -8.80 12.46 5.94
N LEU A 164 -7.99 13.41 5.48
CA LEU A 164 -6.93 13.13 4.52
C LEU A 164 -5.88 12.20 5.12
N ILE A 165 -5.40 12.49 6.32
CA ILE A 165 -4.45 11.63 7.06
C ILE A 165 -5.00 10.21 7.19
N GLY A 166 -6.29 10.06 7.53
CA GLY A 166 -6.95 8.75 7.58
C GLY A 166 -6.95 8.00 6.26
N ALA A 167 -7.13 8.71 5.14
CA ALA A 167 -7.02 8.11 3.81
C ALA A 167 -5.58 7.70 3.49
N LEU A 168 -4.59 8.56 3.79
CA LEU A 168 -3.17 8.32 3.54
C LEU A 168 -2.60 7.18 4.39
N GLY A 169 -3.05 7.02 5.65
CA GLY A 169 -2.64 5.89 6.50
C GLY A 169 -2.98 4.53 5.91
N ASN A 170 -4.05 4.44 5.11
CA ASN A 170 -4.37 3.22 4.36
C ASN A 170 -3.44 3.02 3.14
N HIS A 171 -3.03 4.09 2.47
CA HIS A 171 -2.11 4.03 1.32
C HIS A 171 -0.69 3.63 1.74
N ALA A 172 -0.18 4.13 2.85
CA ALA A 172 1.15 3.79 3.35
C ALA A 172 1.31 2.28 3.69
N GLN A 173 0.20 1.55 3.87
CA GLN A 173 0.20 0.10 4.11
C GLN A 173 0.07 -0.73 2.84
N THR A 174 -0.31 -0.11 1.73
CA THR A 174 -0.53 -0.78 0.45
C THR A 174 0.47 -0.24 -0.55
N LEU A 175 1.68 -0.78 -0.53
CA LEU A 175 2.63 -0.56 -1.62
C LEU A 175 2.15 -1.40 -2.81
N SER A 176 1.36 -0.80 -3.67
CA SER A 176 0.77 -1.46 -4.85
C SER A 176 1.85 -2.02 -5.79
N ALA A 177 3.01 -1.40 -5.81
CA ALA A 177 4.17 -1.83 -6.59
C ALA A 177 4.75 -3.19 -6.17
N LEU A 178 4.51 -3.62 -4.93
CA LEU A 178 4.97 -4.93 -4.44
C LEU A 178 3.96 -6.04 -4.75
N ASP A 179 2.71 -5.70 -5.05
CA ASP A 179 1.67 -6.65 -5.39
C ASP A 179 1.87 -7.18 -6.81
N GLY A 180 2.04 -8.48 -6.96
CA GLY A 180 2.11 -9.15 -8.27
C GLY A 180 3.49 -9.64 -8.69
N GLU A 181 4.57 -9.34 -7.96
CA GLU A 181 5.86 -10.02 -8.12
C GLU A 181 6.03 -11.09 -7.03
N PRO A 182 5.87 -12.39 -7.34
CA PRO A 182 5.81 -13.45 -6.33
C PRO A 182 7.05 -13.56 -5.43
N ARG A 183 8.21 -13.11 -5.93
CA ARG A 183 9.45 -13.12 -5.13
C ARG A 183 9.47 -11.98 -4.12
N LEU A 184 8.87 -10.84 -4.44
CA LEU A 184 8.71 -9.72 -3.50
C LEU A 184 7.65 -10.02 -2.45
N ASP A 185 6.52 -10.64 -2.82
CA ASP A 185 5.51 -11.10 -1.87
C ASP A 185 6.10 -12.08 -0.85
N ALA A 186 6.92 -13.04 -1.34
CA ALA A 186 7.59 -13.98 -0.47
C ALA A 186 8.67 -13.30 0.40
N ALA A 187 9.39 -12.31 -0.11
CA ALA A 187 10.37 -11.51 0.63
C ALA A 187 9.69 -10.64 1.69
N PHE A 188 8.57 -10.00 1.36
CA PHE A 188 7.76 -9.20 2.28
C PHE A 188 7.31 -10.00 3.52
N SER A 189 7.01 -11.29 3.33
CA SER A 189 6.64 -12.18 4.42
C SER A 189 7.81 -12.56 5.34
N GLN A 190 9.05 -12.41 4.88
CA GLN A 190 10.28 -12.81 5.58
C GLN A 190 11.10 -11.63 6.12
N ALA A 191 10.86 -10.42 5.62
CA ALA A 191 11.57 -9.22 6.03
C ALA A 191 11.04 -8.71 7.39
N ALA A 192 11.93 -8.51 8.36
CA ALA A 192 11.57 -8.13 9.73
C ALA A 192 10.96 -6.73 9.80
N ALA A 193 11.47 -5.77 9.02
CA ALA A 193 10.91 -4.43 8.97
C ALA A 193 9.49 -4.40 8.37
N CYS A 194 9.17 -5.35 7.47
CA CYS A 194 7.80 -5.46 6.94
C CYS A 194 6.82 -6.05 7.97
N GLU A 195 7.28 -6.92 8.86
CA GLU A 195 6.49 -7.36 10.00
C GLU A 195 6.20 -6.16 10.92
N GLN A 196 7.22 -5.38 11.26
CA GLN A 196 7.06 -4.16 12.05
C GLN A 196 6.09 -3.18 11.39
N LEU A 197 6.19 -2.97 10.08
CA LEU A 197 5.29 -2.08 9.34
C LEU A 197 3.83 -2.54 9.40
N ARG A 198 3.57 -3.87 9.35
CA ARG A 198 2.23 -4.45 9.51
C ARG A 198 1.67 -4.28 10.93
N ASP A 199 2.54 -4.28 11.94
CA ASP A 199 2.18 -4.18 13.35
C ASP A 199 1.89 -2.73 13.77
N VAL A 200 2.23 -1.73 12.96
CA VAL A 200 1.85 -0.35 13.24
C VAL A 200 0.33 -0.26 13.27
N GLU A 201 -0.22 -0.05 14.47
CA GLU A 201 -1.65 0.14 14.65
C GLU A 201 -2.06 1.47 14.01
N THR A 202 -2.95 1.39 13.03
CA THR A 202 -3.57 2.59 12.47
C THR A 202 -4.91 2.82 13.15
N PRO A 203 -5.17 4.02 13.66
CA PRO A 203 -6.41 4.34 14.38
C PRO A 203 -7.67 4.27 13.50
N TRP A 204 -7.51 3.92 12.23
CA TRP A 204 -8.56 3.90 11.19
C TRP A 204 -9.12 2.50 10.87
N ARG A 205 -8.70 1.46 11.58
CA ARG A 205 -9.25 0.09 11.42
C ARG A 205 -10.56 -0.11 12.16
#